data_d4efa51c717f9346d095dec466303ce1
#
_entry.id   d4efa51c717f9346d095dec466303ce1
#
_cell.length_a   1.000
_cell.length_b   1.000
_cell.length_c   1.000
_cell.angle_alpha   90.00
_cell.angle_beta   90.00
_cell.angle_gamma   90.00
#
_symmetry.space_group_name_H-M   'P 1'
#
loop_
_entity.id
_entity.type
_entity.pdbx_description
1 polymer ?
#
loop_
_entity_poly.entity_id
_entity_poly.type
_entity_poly.pdbx_seq_one_letter_code
_entity_poly.pdbx_strand_id
1 'polypeptide(L)'
;YDGFDEEGRHATPETVRQLLKKMKIYSIPKEKLDVGLAFYARPTDRSAYWYDYASYCDRLDENGFYYDASVDKTFWFNRPSNIAETAAYALDEGYGGVMIWHYTCDFPSSDPRSLLNAVGNTVKK
;
A
#
# COMPACT_ATOMS: atom_id res chain seq x y z
N TYR A 1 -0.29 8.44 -2.09
CA TYR A 1 -0.44 7.03 -1.69
C TYR A 1 -1.26 6.85 -0.41
N ASP A 2 -1.42 7.88 0.36
CA ASP A 2 -2.13 7.85 1.66
C ASP A 2 -3.62 8.18 1.51
N GLY A 3 -4.21 7.83 0.38
CA GLY A 3 -5.62 8.09 0.10
C GLY A 3 -6.53 6.91 0.45
N PHE A 4 -7.84 7.13 0.28
CA PHE A 4 -8.87 6.12 0.56
C PHE A 4 -9.78 5.99 -0.66
N ASP A 5 -10.33 4.79 -0.85
CA ASP A 5 -11.39 4.60 -1.82
C ASP A 5 -12.77 4.88 -1.20
N GLU A 6 -13.84 4.65 -1.96
CA GLU A 6 -15.21 4.92 -1.49
C GLU A 6 -15.62 4.06 -0.30
N GLU A 7 -15.04 2.87 -0.17
CA GLU A 7 -15.31 1.95 0.94
C GLU A 7 -14.42 2.22 2.15
N GLY A 8 -13.53 3.22 2.08
CA GLY A 8 -12.59 3.54 3.13
C GLY A 8 -11.35 2.66 3.16
N ARG A 9 -11.11 1.84 2.13
CA ARG A 9 -9.89 1.03 2.05
C ARG A 9 -8.71 1.94 1.74
N HIS A 10 -7.66 1.79 2.55
CA HIS A 10 -6.51 2.68 2.53
C HIS A 10 -5.50 2.26 1.45
N ALA A 11 -5.09 3.23 0.62
CA ALA A 11 -3.96 3.09 -0.32
C ALA A 11 -4.07 1.86 -1.24
N THR A 12 -5.27 1.55 -1.73
CA THR A 12 -5.46 0.44 -2.68
C THR A 12 -4.71 0.72 -3.98
N PRO A 13 -4.35 -0.29 -4.78
CA PRO A 13 -3.74 -0.06 -6.09
C PRO A 13 -4.54 0.89 -6.97
N GLU A 14 -5.88 0.75 -6.99
CA GLU A 14 -6.73 1.63 -7.77
C GLU A 14 -6.69 3.08 -7.27
N THR A 15 -6.72 3.29 -5.96
CA THR A 15 -6.60 4.62 -5.36
C THR A 15 -5.29 5.29 -5.76
N VAL A 16 -4.19 4.55 -5.70
CA VAL A 16 -2.87 5.07 -6.08
C VAL A 16 -2.86 5.45 -7.57
N ARG A 17 -3.39 4.59 -8.44
CA ARG A 17 -3.50 4.90 -9.88
C ARG A 17 -4.28 6.18 -10.14
N GLN A 18 -5.41 6.35 -9.45
CA GLN A 18 -6.24 7.55 -9.60
C GLN A 18 -5.53 8.82 -9.14
N LEU A 19 -4.81 8.75 -8.02
CA LEU A 19 -4.02 9.88 -7.53
C LEU A 19 -2.92 10.26 -8.51
N LEU A 20 -2.24 9.28 -9.09
CA LEU A 20 -1.19 9.51 -10.08
C LEU A 20 -1.75 10.16 -11.36
N LYS A 21 -2.94 9.77 -11.79
CA LYS A 21 -3.62 10.41 -12.92
C LYS A 21 -3.89 11.89 -12.65
N LYS A 22 -4.26 12.24 -11.42
CA LYS A 22 -4.48 13.63 -11.03
C LYS A 22 -3.19 14.45 -11.03
N MET A 23 -2.05 13.80 -10.78
CA MET A 23 -0.75 14.48 -10.78
C MET A 23 -0.32 14.97 -12.18
N LYS A 24 -0.92 14.44 -13.24
CA LYS A 24 -0.59 14.85 -14.61
C LYS A 24 -0.82 16.34 -14.86
N ILE A 25 -1.74 16.98 -14.14
CA ILE A 25 -2.02 18.41 -14.30
C ILE A 25 -0.84 19.30 -13.90
N TYR A 26 0.10 18.76 -13.11
CA TYR A 26 1.27 19.52 -12.65
C TYR A 26 2.44 19.42 -13.62
N SER A 27 2.32 18.68 -14.73
CA SER A 27 3.34 18.50 -15.75
C SER A 27 4.70 18.03 -15.23
N ILE A 28 4.70 17.29 -14.13
CA ILE A 28 5.93 16.72 -13.56
C ILE A 28 6.27 15.45 -14.35
N PRO A 29 7.51 15.32 -14.88
CA PRO A 29 7.91 14.10 -15.56
C PRO A 29 7.79 12.86 -14.67
N LYS A 30 7.25 11.76 -15.20
CA LYS A 30 7.03 10.52 -14.45
C LYS A 30 8.31 9.98 -13.80
N GLU A 31 9.43 10.09 -14.50
CA GLU A 31 10.73 9.61 -14.02
C GLU A 31 11.24 10.37 -12.79
N LYS A 32 10.60 11.49 -12.44
CA LYS A 32 10.91 12.29 -11.24
C LYS A 32 9.93 12.03 -10.10
N LEU A 33 8.96 11.13 -10.30
CA LEU A 33 7.97 10.81 -9.29
C LEU A 33 8.17 9.37 -8.81
N ASP A 34 8.21 9.19 -7.50
CA ASP A 34 8.19 7.87 -6.89
C ASP A 34 6.76 7.55 -6.44
N VAL A 35 6.35 6.31 -6.67
CA VAL A 35 5.03 5.83 -6.28
C VAL A 35 5.09 5.32 -4.84
N GLY A 36 4.29 5.91 -3.95
CA GLY A 36 4.27 5.51 -2.55
C GLY A 36 3.52 4.20 -2.32
N LEU A 37 4.09 3.35 -1.47
CA LEU A 37 3.51 2.09 -1.04
C LEU A 37 3.32 2.13 0.48
N ALA A 38 2.09 1.89 0.94
CA ALA A 38 1.78 1.89 2.36
C ALA A 38 1.92 0.48 2.92
N PHE A 39 2.87 0.29 3.84
CA PHE A 39 3.04 -0.95 4.59
C PHE A 39 2.27 -0.92 5.91
N TYR A 40 1.30 -0.04 6.00
CA TYR A 40 0.43 0.16 7.14
C TYR A 40 -1.00 0.37 6.65
N ALA A 41 -1.96 0.34 7.58
CA ALA A 41 -3.35 0.63 7.26
C ALA A 41 -3.89 1.73 8.18
N ARG A 42 -4.81 2.50 7.66
CA ARG A 42 -5.63 3.45 8.41
C ARG A 42 -7.06 2.95 8.45
N PRO A 43 -7.85 3.37 9.47
CA PRO A 43 -9.24 2.90 9.59
C PRO A 43 -10.11 3.33 8.42
N THR A 44 -11.13 2.54 8.13
CA THR A 44 -12.09 2.84 7.07
C THR A 44 -12.91 4.11 7.32
N ASP A 45 -12.95 4.58 8.57
CA ASP A 45 -13.56 5.87 8.91
C ASP A 45 -12.66 7.08 8.66
N ARG A 46 -11.44 6.83 8.13
CA ARG A 46 -10.43 7.83 7.78
C ARG A 46 -9.83 8.58 8.96
N SER A 47 -9.97 8.04 10.18
CA SER A 47 -9.35 8.63 11.37
C SER A 47 -7.83 8.45 11.37
N ALA A 48 -7.14 9.13 12.31
CA ALA A 48 -5.68 9.26 12.29
C ALA A 48 -4.90 8.05 12.81
N TYR A 49 -5.56 6.99 13.25
CA TYR A 49 -4.88 5.76 13.67
C TYR A 49 -4.12 5.14 12.50
N TRP A 50 -3.05 4.41 12.81
CA TRP A 50 -2.41 3.55 11.82
C TRP A 50 -1.85 2.31 12.49
N TYR A 51 -1.95 1.16 11.80
CA TYR A 51 -1.49 -0.13 12.28
C TYR A 51 -0.52 -0.74 11.26
N ASP A 52 0.59 -1.28 11.76
CA ASP A 52 1.59 -1.91 10.91
C ASP A 52 1.12 -3.28 10.39
N TYR A 53 1.50 -3.60 9.16
CA TYR A 53 1.09 -4.83 8.49
C TYR A 53 1.55 -6.08 9.24
N ALA A 54 2.83 -6.14 9.66
CA ALA A 54 3.39 -7.35 10.27
C ALA A 54 2.66 -7.78 11.54
N SER A 55 2.23 -6.81 12.35
CA SER A 55 1.55 -7.11 13.61
C SER A 55 0.13 -7.65 13.41
N TYR A 56 -0.52 -7.33 12.31
CA TYR A 56 -1.93 -7.66 12.08
C TYR A 56 -2.18 -8.61 10.91
N CYS A 57 -1.15 -9.00 10.18
CA CYS A 57 -1.26 -9.83 8.97
C CYS A 57 -2.06 -11.12 9.21
N ASP A 58 -1.81 -11.79 10.33
CA ASP A 58 -2.45 -13.07 10.65
C ASP A 58 -3.90 -12.93 11.13
N ARG A 59 -4.39 -11.70 11.31
CA ARG A 59 -5.74 -11.39 11.79
C ARG A 59 -6.67 -10.91 10.70
N LEU A 60 -6.17 -10.80 9.47
CA LEU A 60 -6.97 -10.31 8.34
C LEU A 60 -7.94 -11.39 7.88
N ASP A 61 -9.14 -10.97 7.45
CA ASP A 61 -10.07 -11.87 6.80
C ASP A 61 -9.62 -12.11 5.34
N GLU A 62 -10.39 -12.90 4.61
CA GLU A 62 -10.07 -13.25 3.21
C GLU A 62 -10.01 -12.04 2.27
N ASN A 63 -10.66 -10.94 2.65
CA ASN A 63 -10.72 -9.71 1.86
C ASN A 63 -9.72 -8.63 2.33
N GLY A 64 -8.92 -8.94 3.35
CA GLY A 64 -7.89 -8.03 3.86
C GLY A 64 -8.34 -7.08 4.95
N PHE A 65 -9.50 -7.32 5.55
CA PHE A 65 -10.03 -6.48 6.62
C PHE A 65 -9.73 -7.05 8.01
N TYR A 66 -9.54 -6.15 8.95
CA TYR A 66 -9.43 -6.45 10.37
C TYR A 66 -10.27 -5.46 11.18
N TYR A 67 -11.16 -5.98 12.03
CA TYR A 67 -11.93 -5.15 12.96
C TYR A 67 -11.30 -5.22 14.35
N ASP A 68 -10.96 -4.05 14.90
CA ASP A 68 -10.41 -3.94 16.26
C ASP A 68 -11.50 -3.43 17.19
N ALA A 69 -12.05 -4.33 18.03
CA ALA A 69 -13.12 -4.01 18.97
C ALA A 69 -12.66 -3.03 20.05
N SER A 70 -11.38 -2.99 20.39
CA SER A 70 -10.85 -2.10 21.43
C SER A 70 -10.97 -0.63 21.07
N VAL A 71 -10.98 -0.30 19.78
CA VAL A 71 -11.13 1.07 19.26
C VAL A 71 -12.36 1.22 18.38
N ASP A 72 -13.11 0.15 18.16
CA ASP A 72 -14.29 0.09 17.30
C ASP A 72 -13.98 0.65 15.89
N LYS A 73 -12.94 0.13 15.26
CA LYS A 73 -12.51 0.55 13.94
C LYS A 73 -12.14 -0.65 13.07
N THR A 74 -12.42 -0.53 11.78
CA THR A 74 -12.08 -1.52 10.77
C THR A 74 -10.93 -0.99 9.91
N PHE A 75 -9.98 -1.87 9.59
CA PHE A 75 -8.80 -1.55 8.78
C PHE A 75 -8.74 -2.47 7.59
N TRP A 76 -8.36 -1.95 6.43
CA TRP A 76 -8.04 -2.76 5.27
C TRP A 76 -6.54 -2.61 4.96
N PHE A 77 -5.85 -3.73 4.81
CA PHE A 77 -4.41 -3.76 4.58
C PHE A 77 -4.06 -4.16 3.15
N ASN A 78 -3.09 -3.49 2.56
CA ASN A 78 -2.42 -4.00 1.39
C ASN A 78 -1.66 -5.28 1.76
N ARG A 79 -1.81 -6.32 0.94
CA ARG A 79 -1.11 -7.59 1.10
C ARG A 79 -0.07 -7.72 -0.01
N PRO A 80 0.78 -8.75 -0.02
CA PRO A 80 1.82 -8.88 -1.03
C PRO A 80 1.34 -8.73 -2.47
N SER A 81 0.19 -9.31 -2.82
CA SER A 81 -0.37 -9.20 -4.18
C SER A 81 -0.76 -7.76 -4.53
N ASN A 82 -1.32 -7.00 -3.58
CA ASN A 82 -1.70 -5.61 -3.80
C ASN A 82 -0.46 -4.73 -3.99
N ILE A 83 0.54 -4.93 -3.15
CA ILE A 83 1.81 -4.19 -3.24
C ILE A 83 2.51 -4.49 -4.56
N ALA A 84 2.55 -5.76 -4.96
CA ALA A 84 3.14 -6.16 -6.24
C ALA A 84 2.41 -5.52 -7.42
N GLU A 85 1.08 -5.43 -7.38
CA GLU A 85 0.28 -4.79 -8.42
C GLU A 85 0.64 -3.31 -8.58
N THR A 86 0.75 -2.58 -7.47
CA THR A 86 1.11 -1.15 -7.50
C THR A 86 2.56 -0.96 -7.98
N ALA A 87 3.49 -1.78 -7.51
CA ALA A 87 4.88 -1.72 -7.94
C ALA A 87 5.02 -2.01 -9.43
N ALA A 88 4.32 -3.02 -9.95
CA ALA A 88 4.32 -3.34 -11.38
C ALA A 88 3.77 -2.17 -12.20
N TYR A 89 2.70 -1.53 -11.74
CA TYR A 89 2.14 -0.36 -12.40
C TYR A 89 3.18 0.77 -12.48
N ALA A 90 3.92 1.03 -11.39
CA ALA A 90 4.94 2.05 -11.36
C ALA A 90 6.04 1.79 -12.41
N LEU A 91 6.48 0.54 -12.52
CA LEU A 91 7.49 0.16 -13.50
C LEU A 91 6.96 0.28 -14.94
N ASP A 92 5.78 -0.26 -15.19
CA ASP A 92 5.20 -0.32 -16.53
C ASP A 92 4.90 1.08 -17.08
N GLU A 93 4.55 2.02 -16.22
CA GLU A 93 4.22 3.39 -16.59
C GLU A 93 5.43 4.32 -16.63
N GLY A 94 6.61 3.87 -16.25
CA GLY A 94 7.84 4.66 -16.33
C GLY A 94 8.04 5.66 -15.20
N TYR A 95 7.45 5.42 -14.03
CA TYR A 95 7.75 6.23 -12.85
C TYR A 95 9.19 5.99 -12.38
N GLY A 96 9.75 6.95 -11.62
CA GLY A 96 11.14 6.91 -11.20
C GLY A 96 11.47 5.79 -10.24
N GLY A 97 10.50 5.35 -9.45
CA GLY A 97 10.69 4.27 -8.49
C GLY A 97 9.50 4.14 -7.57
N VAL A 98 9.71 3.47 -6.45
CA VAL A 98 8.71 3.34 -5.39
C VAL A 98 9.29 3.86 -4.07
N MET A 99 8.43 4.45 -3.25
CA MET A 99 8.75 4.87 -1.89
C MET A 99 7.94 3.99 -0.94
N ILE A 100 8.55 3.56 0.13
CA ILE A 100 7.90 2.65 1.09
C ILE A 100 7.78 3.35 2.44
N TRP A 101 6.59 3.37 3.00
CA TRP A 101 6.37 3.79 4.37
C TRP A 101 5.70 2.65 5.13
N HIS A 102 6.37 2.02 6.09
CA HIS A 102 7.81 2.13 6.21
C HIS A 102 8.36 0.75 6.56
N TYR A 103 9.64 0.61 6.48
CA TYR A 103 10.35 -0.66 6.58
C TYR A 103 10.00 -1.48 7.83
N THR A 104 9.86 -0.84 8.99
CA THR A 104 9.58 -1.55 10.25
C THR A 104 8.15 -2.06 10.37
N CYS A 105 7.25 -1.70 9.44
CA CYS A 105 5.89 -2.23 9.39
C CYS A 105 5.81 -3.63 8.78
N ASP A 106 6.91 -4.12 8.21
CA ASP A 106 6.95 -5.35 7.43
C ASP A 106 7.62 -6.49 8.21
N PHE A 107 7.45 -7.71 7.70
CA PHE A 107 8.23 -8.87 8.12
C PHE A 107 9.65 -8.77 7.56
N PRO A 108 10.63 -9.53 8.11
CA PRO A 108 11.94 -9.68 7.46
C PRO A 108 11.77 -10.17 6.02
N SER A 109 12.63 -9.72 5.13
CA SER A 109 12.55 -10.06 3.70
C SER A 109 12.67 -11.56 3.40
N SER A 110 13.18 -12.34 4.34
CA SER A 110 13.22 -13.80 4.23
C SER A 110 11.87 -14.47 4.47
N ASP A 111 10.89 -13.73 5.03
CA ASP A 111 9.54 -14.25 5.26
C ASP A 111 8.72 -14.11 3.98
N PRO A 112 8.01 -15.17 3.54
CA PRO A 112 7.19 -15.10 2.32
C PRO A 112 6.03 -14.09 2.42
N ARG A 113 5.67 -13.65 3.63
CA ARG A 113 4.64 -12.64 3.84
C ARG A 113 5.17 -11.20 3.70
N SER A 114 6.48 -11.02 3.52
CA SER A 114 7.10 -9.70 3.44
C SER A 114 6.58 -8.91 2.23
N LEU A 115 6.16 -7.68 2.47
CA LEU A 115 5.74 -6.76 1.42
C LEU A 115 6.94 -6.28 0.60
N LEU A 116 8.08 -6.05 1.26
CA LEU A 116 9.31 -5.67 0.57
C LEU A 116 9.78 -6.77 -0.37
N ASN A 117 9.63 -8.02 0.04
CA ASN A 117 9.93 -9.17 -0.82
C ASN A 117 9.06 -9.15 -2.10
N ALA A 118 7.77 -8.82 -1.96
CA ALA A 118 6.87 -8.69 -3.10
C ALA A 118 7.33 -7.59 -4.07
N VAL A 119 7.78 -6.44 -3.54
CA VAL A 119 8.36 -5.37 -4.35
C VAL A 119 9.61 -5.87 -5.07
N GLY A 120 10.53 -6.49 -4.34
CA GLY A 120 11.78 -7.00 -4.90
C GLY A 120 11.56 -8.00 -6.04
N ASN A 121 10.63 -8.92 -5.85
CA ASN A 121 10.30 -9.91 -6.89
C ASN A 121 9.67 -9.28 -8.13
N THR A 122 8.94 -8.19 -7.96
CA THR A 122 8.33 -7.46 -9.07
C THR A 122 9.38 -6.69 -9.88
N VAL A 123 10.29 -5.97 -9.20
CA VAL A 123 11.28 -5.13 -9.88
C VAL A 123 12.42 -5.92 -10.52
N LYS A 124 12.65 -7.15 -10.12
CA LYS A 124 13.67 -8.03 -10.70
C LYS A 124 13.27 -8.63 -12.06
N LYS A 125 12.02 -8.53 -12.40
CA LYS A 125 11.55 -9.02 -13.71
C LYS A 125 11.96 -8.04 -14.84
#